data_e9e8e5419199c8b3490a7dccab3276bf
#
_entry.id   e9e8e5419199c8b3490a7dccab3276bf
#
_cell.length_a   1.000
_cell.length_b   1.000
_cell.length_c   1.000
_cell.angle_alpha   90.00
_cell.angle_beta   90.00
_cell.angle_gamma   90.00
#
_symmetry.space_group_name_H-M   'P 1'
#
loop_
_entity.id
_entity.type
_entity.pdbx_description
1 polymer ?
#
loop_
_entity_poly.entity_id
_entity_poly.type
_entity_poly.pdbx_seq_one_letter_code
_entity_poly.pdbx_strand_id
1 'polypeptide(L)'
;MRSIWKFRLTGGRTTIREKVIKWLSVGYDPSGDICVWAIVDPEAETDERIEYDILLIGTGLDFSQDELDNMEFIGTVKEGPYTWHIFVNQQGKFKEKTRAYDEYEEESNYDHVNMTVNFGGMALG
;
A
#
# COMPACT_ATOMS: atom_id res chain seq x y z
N MET A 1 -21.25 11.68 -0.43
CA MET A 1 -21.67 10.33 -0.04
C MET A 1 -20.43 9.47 0.26
N ARG A 2 -20.55 8.54 1.18
CA ARG A 2 -19.43 7.66 1.55
C ARG A 2 -19.84 6.22 1.29
N SER A 3 -18.85 5.39 0.95
CA SER A 3 -19.10 3.96 0.74
C SER A 3 -17.97 3.18 1.35
N ILE A 4 -18.23 1.93 1.66
CA ILE A 4 -17.18 1.03 2.14
C ILE A 4 -16.79 0.17 0.95
N TRP A 5 -15.53 0.24 0.58
CA TRP A 5 -15.01 -0.52 -0.55
C TRP A 5 -13.99 -1.52 -0.10
N LYS A 6 -13.86 -2.59 -0.87
CA LYS A 6 -12.92 -3.64 -0.62
C LYS A 6 -11.83 -3.58 -1.67
N PHE A 7 -10.59 -3.64 -1.23
CA PHE A 7 -9.46 -3.67 -2.15
C PHE A 7 -8.73 -4.99 -1.96
N ARG A 8 -8.69 -5.79 -3.02
CA ARG A 8 -8.01 -7.08 -2.96
C ARG A 8 -6.51 -6.85 -3.10
N LEU A 9 -5.74 -7.51 -2.27
CA LEU A 9 -4.30 -7.34 -2.26
C LEU A 9 -3.67 -8.48 -3.04
N THR A 10 -2.84 -8.14 -4.03
CA THR A 10 -2.19 -9.14 -4.87
C THR A 10 -0.70 -8.92 -4.81
N GLY A 11 0.04 -9.99 -4.53
CA GLY A 11 1.48 -9.87 -4.39
C GLY A 11 1.83 -9.08 -3.16
N GLY A 12 3.02 -8.56 -3.11
CA GLY A 12 3.48 -7.82 -1.94
C GLY A 12 3.10 -6.36 -1.95
N ARG A 13 2.55 -5.86 -3.05
CA ARG A 13 2.26 -4.44 -3.18
C ARG A 13 1.08 -4.25 -4.11
N THR A 14 0.11 -3.48 -3.66
CA THR A 14 -1.07 -3.14 -4.45
C THR A 14 -1.24 -1.62 -4.43
N THR A 15 -1.38 -1.02 -5.59
CA THR A 15 -1.52 0.43 -5.69
C THR A 15 -2.95 0.77 -6.05
N ILE A 16 -3.53 1.71 -5.31
CA ILE A 16 -4.88 2.21 -5.60
C ILE A 16 -4.84 3.73 -5.64
N ARG A 17 -5.83 4.32 -6.30
CA ARG A 17 -5.94 5.77 -6.36
C ARG A 17 -7.37 6.14 -6.06
N GLU A 18 -7.63 6.57 -4.83
CA GLU A 18 -8.98 6.89 -4.36
C GLU A 18 -8.89 7.94 -3.28
N LYS A 19 -10.02 8.52 -2.94
CA LYS A 19 -10.08 9.40 -1.79
C LYS A 19 -10.52 8.56 -0.61
N VAL A 20 -9.57 8.07 0.16
CA VAL A 20 -9.84 7.22 1.31
C VAL A 20 -10.08 8.10 2.52
N ILE A 21 -11.22 7.91 3.16
CA ILE A 21 -11.58 8.67 4.35
C ILE A 21 -11.03 7.96 5.59
N LYS A 22 -11.14 6.64 5.61
CA LYS A 22 -10.70 5.88 6.77
C LYS A 22 -10.44 4.44 6.40
N TRP A 23 -9.31 3.90 6.80
CA TRP A 23 -9.02 2.48 6.65
C TRP A 23 -9.73 1.75 7.80
N LEU A 24 -10.38 0.64 7.49
CA LEU A 24 -11.18 -0.04 8.50
C LEU A 24 -10.52 -1.29 9.03
N SER A 25 -10.26 -2.26 8.14
CA SER A 25 -9.70 -3.52 8.62
C SER A 25 -9.12 -4.31 7.47
N VAL A 26 -8.42 -5.38 7.82
CA VAL A 26 -7.87 -6.32 6.85
C VAL A 26 -8.41 -7.70 7.19
N GLY A 27 -8.44 -8.58 6.21
CA GLY A 27 -8.90 -9.93 6.43
C GLY A 27 -9.11 -10.64 5.12
N TYR A 28 -9.80 -11.78 5.18
CA TYR A 28 -10.11 -12.56 3.99
C TYR A 28 -11.52 -12.25 3.55
N ASP A 29 -11.72 -12.15 2.24
CA ASP A 29 -13.08 -12.02 1.72
C ASP A 29 -13.65 -13.44 1.50
N PRO A 30 -14.91 -13.54 1.06
CA PRO A 30 -15.51 -14.86 0.85
C PRO A 30 -14.75 -15.74 -0.13
N SER A 31 -13.99 -15.13 -1.04
CA SER A 31 -13.20 -15.90 -1.99
C SER A 31 -11.89 -16.41 -1.42
N GLY A 32 -11.55 -15.99 -0.21
CA GLY A 32 -10.29 -16.40 0.40
C GLY A 32 -9.12 -15.50 0.08
N ASP A 33 -9.37 -14.34 -0.53
CA ASP A 33 -8.31 -13.40 -0.83
C ASP A 33 -8.11 -12.42 0.30
N ILE A 34 -6.88 -11.99 0.50
CA ILE A 34 -6.57 -11.00 1.52
C ILE A 34 -6.99 -9.64 1.00
N CYS A 35 -7.77 -8.91 1.78
CA CYS A 35 -8.35 -7.65 1.37
C CYS A 35 -8.26 -6.62 2.48
N VAL A 36 -8.36 -5.35 2.06
CA VAL A 36 -8.46 -4.22 2.98
C VAL A 36 -9.81 -3.56 2.71
N TRP A 37 -10.53 -3.21 3.77
CA TRP A 37 -11.78 -2.47 3.64
C TRP A 37 -11.55 -1.05 4.11
N ALA A 38 -12.14 -0.10 3.39
CA ALA A 38 -11.96 1.32 3.71
C ALA A 38 -13.21 2.10 3.36
N ILE A 39 -13.39 3.21 4.06
CA ILE A 39 -14.44 4.16 3.71
C ILE A 39 -13.84 5.10 2.69
N VAL A 40 -14.50 5.25 1.55
CA VAL A 40 -14.01 6.12 0.48
C VAL A 40 -15.10 7.09 0.07
N ASP A 41 -14.69 8.14 -0.64
CA ASP A 41 -15.61 9.06 -1.28
C ASP A 41 -15.61 8.71 -2.77
N PRO A 42 -16.59 7.95 -3.25
CA PRO A 42 -16.56 7.51 -4.64
C PRO A 42 -16.84 8.63 -5.63
N GLU A 43 -17.33 9.77 -5.13
CA GLU A 43 -17.64 10.88 -6.00
C GLU A 43 -16.54 11.93 -6.02
N ALA A 44 -15.39 11.63 -5.43
CA ALA A 44 -14.31 12.59 -5.39
C ALA A 44 -13.80 12.90 -6.79
N GLU A 45 -13.44 14.17 -6.99
CA GLU A 45 -12.84 14.57 -8.25
C GLU A 45 -11.46 13.96 -8.39
N THR A 46 -10.99 13.88 -9.62
CA THR A 46 -9.71 13.24 -9.88
C THR A 46 -8.57 13.84 -9.07
N ASP A 47 -8.57 15.15 -8.92
CA ASP A 47 -7.48 15.82 -8.20
C ASP A 47 -7.58 15.64 -6.69
N GLU A 48 -8.70 15.10 -6.21
CA GLU A 48 -8.85 14.83 -4.78
C GLU A 48 -8.43 13.41 -4.43
N ARG A 49 -8.17 12.58 -5.42
CA ARG A 49 -7.80 11.19 -5.18
C ARG A 49 -6.31 11.11 -4.96
N ILE A 50 -5.94 10.25 -4.04
CA ILE A 50 -4.55 10.08 -3.64
C ILE A 50 -4.12 8.67 -4.00
N GLU A 51 -2.89 8.54 -4.44
CA GLU A 51 -2.34 7.24 -4.75
C GLU A 51 -1.76 6.63 -3.48
N TYR A 52 -2.18 5.42 -3.18
CA TYR A 52 -1.69 4.69 -2.02
C TYR A 52 -1.06 3.40 -2.48
N ASP A 53 0.04 3.02 -1.82
CA ASP A 53 0.59 1.68 -1.96
C ASP A 53 0.21 0.91 -0.71
N ILE A 54 -0.39 -0.24 -0.90
CA ILE A 54 -0.76 -1.13 0.20
C ILE A 54 0.24 -2.27 0.17
N LEU A 55 0.94 -2.45 1.27
CA LEU A 55 2.06 -3.37 1.33
C LEU A 55 1.78 -4.53 2.27
N LEU A 56 2.15 -5.74 1.84
CA LEU A 56 2.13 -6.93 2.68
C LEU A 56 3.56 -7.21 3.07
N ILE A 57 3.86 -7.09 4.34
CA ILE A 57 5.21 -7.32 4.82
C ILE A 57 5.17 -8.51 5.77
N GLY A 58 5.88 -9.58 5.41
CA GLY A 58 5.91 -10.79 6.23
C GLY A 58 6.77 -10.61 7.45
N THR A 59 6.44 -11.34 8.50
CA THR A 59 7.27 -11.35 9.69
C THR A 59 8.67 -11.82 9.31
N GLY A 60 9.67 -11.07 9.72
CA GLY A 60 11.06 -11.41 9.43
C GLY A 60 11.64 -10.70 8.22
N LEU A 61 10.81 -9.99 7.45
CA LEU A 61 11.34 -9.22 6.32
C LEU A 61 11.84 -7.88 6.83
N ASP A 62 12.89 -7.41 6.19
CA ASP A 62 13.50 -6.14 6.58
C ASP A 62 12.98 -4.99 5.74
N PHE A 63 12.94 -3.82 6.33
CA PHE A 63 12.62 -2.62 5.59
C PHE A 63 13.31 -1.45 6.27
N SER A 64 13.50 -0.35 5.54
CA SER A 64 14.30 0.76 6.04
C SER A 64 13.46 1.65 6.94
N GLN A 65 14.14 2.42 7.77
CA GLN A 65 13.49 3.37 8.65
C GLN A 65 12.74 4.42 7.83
N ASP A 66 13.30 4.81 6.69
CA ASP A 66 12.65 5.79 5.84
C ASP A 66 11.30 5.29 5.35
N GLU A 67 11.25 4.01 4.99
CA GLU A 67 9.99 3.42 4.56
C GLU A 67 9.00 3.41 5.71
N LEU A 68 9.46 3.08 6.88
CA LEU A 68 8.59 3.00 8.04
C LEU A 68 7.96 4.36 8.35
N ASP A 69 8.74 5.43 8.20
CA ASP A 69 8.26 6.76 8.52
C ASP A 69 7.09 7.19 7.65
N ASN A 70 6.93 6.57 6.50
CA ASN A 70 5.87 6.93 5.57
C ASN A 70 4.75 5.92 5.52
N MET A 71 4.76 4.94 6.42
CA MET A 71 3.77 3.87 6.40
C MET A 71 2.84 3.96 7.59
N GLU A 72 1.59 3.63 7.33
CA GLU A 72 0.58 3.54 8.38
C GLU A 72 0.18 2.08 8.51
N PHE A 73 0.25 1.54 9.71
CA PHE A 73 -0.11 0.15 9.94
C PHE A 73 -1.63 0.00 9.96
N ILE A 74 -2.14 -0.97 9.21
CA ILE A 74 -3.57 -1.22 9.14
C ILE A 74 -3.96 -2.46 9.93
N GLY A 75 -3.23 -3.54 9.79
CA GLY A 75 -3.57 -4.78 10.50
C GLY A 75 -2.70 -5.94 10.11
N THR A 76 -3.00 -7.10 10.65
CA THR A 76 -2.21 -8.30 10.46
C THR A 76 -3.13 -9.45 10.12
N VAL A 77 -2.75 -10.27 9.15
CA VAL A 77 -3.50 -11.49 8.82
C VAL A 77 -2.56 -12.67 8.79
N LYS A 78 -3.10 -13.85 9.05
CA LYS A 78 -2.33 -15.08 9.01
C LYS A 78 -2.76 -15.90 7.83
N GLU A 79 -1.80 -16.47 7.13
CA GLU A 79 -2.08 -17.29 5.97
C GLU A 79 -1.20 -18.52 6.06
N GLY A 80 -1.76 -19.63 6.55
CA GLY A 80 -0.99 -20.83 6.77
C GLY A 80 0.14 -20.55 7.74
N PRO A 81 1.37 -20.88 7.38
CA PRO A 81 2.52 -20.62 8.27
C PRO A 81 3.01 -19.18 8.21
N TYR A 82 2.39 -18.34 7.37
CA TYR A 82 2.89 -16.98 7.17
C TYR A 82 2.03 -15.99 7.93
N THR A 83 2.65 -14.91 8.39
CA THR A 83 1.95 -13.80 9.03
C THR A 83 2.31 -12.55 8.26
N TRP A 84 1.28 -11.88 7.75
CA TRP A 84 1.45 -10.70 6.92
C TRP A 84 0.98 -9.47 7.67
N HIS A 85 1.79 -8.41 7.62
CA HIS A 85 1.45 -7.14 8.23
C HIS A 85 1.15 -6.17 7.12
N ILE A 86 0.01 -5.53 7.17
CA ILE A 86 -0.46 -4.67 6.08
C ILE A 86 -0.25 -3.22 6.46
N PHE A 87 0.47 -2.52 5.58
CA PHE A 87 0.76 -1.11 5.77
C PHE A 87 0.32 -0.34 4.55
N VAL A 88 0.08 0.95 4.72
CA VAL A 88 -0.29 1.83 3.62
C VAL A 88 0.66 3.01 3.59
N ASN A 89 1.14 3.31 2.38
CA ASN A 89 2.01 4.43 2.14
C ASN A 89 1.26 5.38 1.21
N GLN A 90 1.09 6.65 1.61
CA GLN A 90 0.37 7.63 0.81
C GLN A 90 1.33 8.28 -0.15
N GLN A 91 1.45 7.72 -1.34
CA GLN A 91 2.41 8.20 -2.30
C GLN A 91 2.17 9.60 -2.77
N GLY A 92 0.92 9.98 -2.92
CA GLY A 92 0.61 11.32 -3.38
C GLY A 92 1.19 12.38 -2.46
N LYS A 93 0.97 12.19 -1.16
CA LYS A 93 1.47 13.13 -0.18
C LYS A 93 2.99 13.09 -0.12
N PHE A 94 3.55 11.90 -0.21
CA PHE A 94 4.98 11.74 -0.17
C PHE A 94 5.62 12.38 -1.38
N LYS A 95 5.03 12.21 -2.54
CA LYS A 95 5.57 12.79 -3.75
C LYS A 95 5.61 14.29 -3.70
N GLU A 96 4.62 14.90 -3.11
CA GLU A 96 4.63 16.33 -3.01
C GLU A 96 5.79 16.82 -2.19
N LYS A 97 6.15 16.11 -1.14
CA LYS A 97 7.23 16.54 -0.30
C LYS A 97 8.57 16.40 -0.98
N THR A 98 8.71 15.46 -1.89
CA THR A 98 9.99 15.19 -2.50
C THR A 98 10.00 15.47 -3.97
N ARG A 99 9.09 16.31 -4.43
CA ARG A 99 8.94 16.52 -5.86
C ARG A 99 10.23 16.87 -6.56
N ALA A 100 11.00 17.73 -5.96
CA ALA A 100 12.20 18.18 -6.62
C ALA A 100 13.14 17.07 -6.89
N TYR A 101 13.24 16.07 -6.03
CA TYR A 101 14.11 15.03 -6.30
C TYR A 101 13.49 13.84 -6.98
N ASP A 102 12.22 13.73 -6.95
CA ASP A 102 11.56 12.73 -7.71
C ASP A 102 11.77 12.93 -9.16
N GLU A 103 11.87 14.16 -9.59
CA GLU A 103 11.98 14.43 -10.98
C GLU A 103 13.19 13.84 -11.60
N TYR A 104 14.29 13.76 -10.92
CA TYR A 104 15.41 13.16 -11.51
C TYR A 104 15.61 11.73 -11.07
N GLU A 105 14.85 11.27 -10.12
CA GLU A 105 14.91 9.91 -9.77
C GLU A 105 14.09 9.04 -10.63
N GLU A 106 13.15 9.59 -11.33
CA GLU A 106 12.28 8.80 -12.13
C GLU A 106 12.97 7.94 -13.05
N GLU A 107 14.11 8.31 -13.42
CA GLU A 107 14.81 7.52 -14.31
C GLU A 107 15.24 6.27 -13.69
N SER A 108 15.37 6.27 -12.44
CA SER A 108 15.75 5.10 -11.85
C SER A 108 14.65 4.21 -11.50
N ASN A 109 13.71 4.21 -11.20
CA ASN A 109 12.78 3.29 -10.51
C ASN A 109 12.38 2.16 -10.65
N TYR A 110 12.31 2.39 -10.00
CA TYR A 110 12.03 1.49 -9.59
C TYR A 110 11.97 0.66 -9.49
N ASP A 111 12.01 0.72 -9.37
CA ASP A 111 12.03 -0.05 -9.15
C ASP A 111 12.21 -0.51 -8.45
N HIS A 112 12.04 -0.26 -8.21
CA HIS A 112 12.37 -0.63 -7.76
C HIS A 112 12.16 -1.00 -7.28
N VAL A 113 11.95 -0.83 -7.05
CA VAL A 113 12.01 -1.15 -6.93
C VAL A 113 11.82 -1.69 -6.64
N ASN A 114 11.49 -1.92 -6.63
CA ASN A 114 11.68 -2.43 -6.73
C ASN A 114 11.79 -2.91 -6.25
N MET A 115 11.52 -2.93 -5.94
CA MET A 115 11.86 -3.30 -5.81
C MET A 115 11.74 -3.85 -5.42
N THR A 116 11.43 -3.98 -5.24
CA THR A 116 11.47 -4.49 -5.20
C THR A 116 11.33 -5.11 -4.93
N VAL A 117 10.96 -5.18 -4.72
CA VAL A 117 11.08 -5.69 -4.74
C VAL A 117 10.90 -6.21 -4.53
N ASN A 118 10.54 -6.09 -4.36
CA ASN A 118 10.65 -6.47 -4.38
C ASN A 118 10.65 -6.95 -3.94
N PHE A 119 10.13 -6.96 -3.62
CA PHE A 119 10.31 -7.30 -3.43
C PHE A 119 10.29 -7.81 -3.58
N GLY A 120 10.04 -7.92 -3.28
CA GLY A 120 10.19 -8.15 -3.65
C GLY A 120 10.21 -8.55 -3.59
N GLY A 121 9.97 -8.65 -3.42
CA GLY A 121 10.24 -8.83 -3.61
C GLY A 121 10.27 -9.10 -3.18
N MET A 122 10.02 -9.14 -2.96
CA MET A 122 10.20 -9.23 -2.74
C MET A 122 10.12 -9.59 -2.34
N ALA A 123 9.80 -9.68 -2.10
CA ALA A 123 9.90 -9.83 -1.98
C ALA A 123 9.74 -10.10 -1.72
N LEU A 124 9.32 -10.14 -1.64
CA LEU A 124 9.41 -10.19 -1.57
C LEU A 124 9.29 -10.55 -1.44
N GLY A 125 8.76 -10.65 -1.43
CA GLY A 125 8.96 -10.84 -1.39
C GLY A 125 8.96 -10.92 -1.31
#